data_8f020608e90ab132a71ec8675a08a796
#
_entry.id   8f020608e90ab132a71ec8675a08a796
#
_cell.length_a   1.000
_cell.length_b   1.000
_cell.length_c   1.000
_cell.angle_alpha   90.00
_cell.angle_beta   90.00
_cell.angle_gamma   90.00
#
_symmetry.space_group_name_H-M   'P 1'
#
loop_
_entity.id
_entity.type
_entity.pdbx_description
1 polymer ?
#
loop_
_entity_poly.entity_id
_entity_poly.type
_entity_poly.pdbx_seq_one_letter_code
_entity_poly.pdbx_strand_id
1 'polypeptide(L)'
;MKIILAQGNPGSEYARTRHNIGWQCLDALACACGAQFATKPKLHAATASATIAGQPVLLAKPTTFYNDTGRAARAIMDFYKVSLNDVLVIHDELALAFGIIRVRHSGSDAGNNGIKSLNGHLGQGYARLRIGIHSPLRRRMGDAAFVLKPLSQAEQEALGTAIIPATTALVEQFVAGTLNDTSQRVYTTPV
;
A
#
# COMPACT_ATOMS: atom_id res chain seq x y z
N MET A 1 4.94 11.87 -14.24
CA MET A 1 5.45 11.35 -12.94
C MET A 1 4.36 10.51 -12.33
N LYS A 2 4.68 9.32 -11.81
CA LYS A 2 3.70 8.47 -11.13
C LYS A 2 3.84 8.58 -9.61
N ILE A 3 2.74 8.32 -8.89
CA ILE A 3 2.70 8.30 -7.43
C ILE A 3 2.42 6.88 -6.96
N ILE A 4 3.27 6.37 -6.07
CA ILE A 4 3.05 5.13 -5.32
C ILE A 4 2.74 5.53 -3.88
N LEU A 5 1.48 5.43 -3.50
CA LEU A 5 1.00 5.76 -2.17
C LEU A 5 0.75 4.47 -1.39
N ALA A 6 1.33 4.32 -0.21
CA ALA A 6 1.03 3.17 0.65
C ALA A 6 0.20 3.62 1.86
N GLN A 7 -0.84 2.85 2.20
CA GLN A 7 -1.62 3.07 3.39
C GLN A 7 -0.94 2.47 4.63
N GLY A 8 -1.12 3.13 5.77
CA GLY A 8 -0.62 2.73 7.08
C GLY A 8 -0.94 3.79 8.12
N ASN A 9 -0.77 3.45 9.40
CA ASN A 9 -0.88 4.39 10.53
C ASN A 9 0.49 4.91 10.93
N PRO A 10 0.63 6.21 11.24
CA PRO A 10 1.85 6.77 11.81
C PRO A 10 2.03 6.30 13.26
N GLY A 11 3.29 6.14 13.68
CA GLY A 11 3.68 5.69 15.01
C GLY A 11 4.46 4.37 14.97
N SER A 12 5.48 4.26 15.81
CA SER A 12 6.35 3.07 15.89
C SER A 12 5.59 1.82 16.32
N GLU A 13 4.54 1.99 17.13
CA GLU A 13 3.64 0.92 17.59
C GLU A 13 2.88 0.24 16.44
N TYR A 14 2.65 0.94 15.33
CA TYR A 14 1.97 0.39 14.15
C TYR A 14 2.92 -0.18 13.10
N ALA A 15 4.22 0.09 13.19
CA ALA A 15 5.20 -0.17 12.12
C ALA A 15 5.18 -1.64 11.62
N ARG A 16 4.94 -2.60 12.50
CA ARG A 16 4.94 -4.05 12.18
C ARG A 16 3.55 -4.67 12.10
N THR A 17 2.48 -3.85 12.15
CA THR A 17 1.10 -4.35 12.10
C THR A 17 0.71 -4.76 10.68
N ARG A 18 -0.33 -5.58 10.58
CA ARG A 18 -0.95 -5.97 9.29
C ARG A 18 -1.44 -4.77 8.50
N HIS A 19 -1.99 -3.77 9.21
CA HIS A 19 -2.50 -2.54 8.59
C HIS A 19 -1.39 -1.69 7.95
N ASN A 20 -0.15 -1.85 8.39
CA ASN A 20 1.03 -1.18 7.83
C ASN A 20 1.79 -2.02 6.80
N ILE A 21 1.24 -3.13 6.30
CA ILE A 21 1.93 -3.97 5.31
C ILE A 21 2.26 -3.18 4.04
N GLY A 22 1.40 -2.22 3.65
CA GLY A 22 1.67 -1.31 2.54
C GLY A 22 2.92 -0.46 2.78
N TRP A 23 3.07 0.11 3.98
CA TRP A 23 4.25 0.90 4.35
C TRP A 23 5.51 0.04 4.37
N GLN A 24 5.45 -1.18 4.90
CA GLN A 24 6.58 -2.10 4.93
C GLN A 24 7.08 -2.43 3.51
N CYS A 25 6.16 -2.64 2.56
CA CYS A 25 6.52 -2.83 1.16
C CYS A 25 7.13 -1.56 0.54
N LEU A 26 6.56 -0.39 0.83
CA LEU A 26 7.06 0.87 0.29
C LEU A 26 8.43 1.26 0.86
N ASP A 27 8.68 0.97 2.15
CA ASP A 27 9.98 1.20 2.78
C ASP A 27 11.07 0.31 2.16
N ALA A 28 10.76 -0.95 1.89
CA ALA A 28 11.68 -1.85 1.20
C ALA A 28 11.98 -1.38 -0.23
N LEU A 29 10.97 -0.91 -0.97
CA LEU A 29 11.13 -0.35 -2.30
C LEU A 29 11.99 0.92 -2.27
N ALA A 30 11.75 1.83 -1.33
CA ALA A 30 12.55 3.04 -1.17
C ALA A 30 14.02 2.70 -0.88
N CYS A 31 14.26 1.75 0.02
CA CYS A 31 15.60 1.25 0.35
C CYS A 31 16.31 0.70 -0.89
N ALA A 32 15.64 -0.15 -1.68
CA ALA A 32 16.18 -0.72 -2.91
C ALA A 32 16.53 0.35 -3.97
N CYS A 33 15.80 1.47 -3.98
CA CYS A 33 16.06 2.61 -4.87
C CYS A 33 17.06 3.64 -4.29
N GLY A 34 17.59 3.44 -3.08
CA GLY A 34 18.41 4.43 -2.39
C GLY A 34 17.68 5.73 -2.02
N ALA A 35 16.34 5.69 -2.00
CA ALA A 35 15.50 6.85 -1.73
C ALA A 35 15.21 7.01 -0.22
N GLN A 36 15.19 8.26 0.26
CA GLN A 36 14.94 8.57 1.67
C GLN A 36 13.65 9.38 1.81
N PHE A 37 12.82 8.99 2.77
CA PHE A 37 11.61 9.72 3.10
C PHE A 37 11.90 11.00 3.88
N ALA A 38 11.29 12.11 3.44
CA ALA A 38 11.26 13.38 4.15
C ALA A 38 9.81 13.78 4.44
N THR A 39 9.52 14.17 5.67
CA THR A 39 8.19 14.64 6.06
C THR A 39 7.85 15.96 5.37
N LYS A 40 6.68 16.03 4.77
CA LYS A 40 6.10 17.20 4.11
C LYS A 40 4.78 17.58 4.80
N PRO A 41 4.80 18.40 5.86
CA PRO A 41 3.60 18.70 6.65
C PRO A 41 2.43 19.24 5.82
N LYS A 42 2.71 20.10 4.82
CA LYS A 42 1.70 20.66 3.92
C LYS A 42 1.01 19.60 3.03
N LEU A 43 1.65 18.45 2.83
CA LEU A 43 1.10 17.33 2.06
C LEU A 43 0.51 16.25 2.96
N HIS A 44 0.59 16.41 4.28
CA HIS A 44 0.20 15.39 5.27
C HIS A 44 0.85 14.02 4.97
N ALA A 45 2.11 14.02 4.52
CA ALA A 45 2.81 12.80 4.10
C ALA A 45 4.33 12.91 4.32
N ALA A 46 4.98 11.76 4.48
CA ALA A 46 6.40 11.61 4.20
C ALA A 46 6.56 11.14 2.75
N THR A 47 7.42 11.80 1.98
CA THR A 47 7.63 11.51 0.56
C THR A 47 9.09 11.25 0.25
N ALA A 48 9.35 10.39 -0.73
CA ALA A 48 10.67 10.13 -1.28
C ALA A 48 10.61 10.14 -2.81
N SER A 49 11.58 10.77 -3.47
CA SER A 49 11.73 10.70 -4.92
C SER A 49 12.58 9.51 -5.28
N ALA A 50 12.17 8.74 -6.26
CA ALA A 50 12.88 7.57 -6.77
C ALA A 50 12.86 7.53 -8.30
N THR A 51 13.75 6.73 -8.87
CA THR A 51 13.69 6.35 -10.29
C THR A 51 13.39 4.85 -10.37
N ILE A 52 12.29 4.48 -11.01
CA ILE A 52 11.87 3.09 -11.17
C ILE A 52 11.61 2.85 -12.65
N ALA A 53 12.13 1.76 -13.21
CA ALA A 53 12.03 1.48 -14.63
C ALA A 53 12.41 2.69 -15.52
N GLY A 54 13.43 3.45 -15.12
CA GLY A 54 13.90 4.63 -15.82
C GLY A 54 13.01 5.88 -15.74
N GLN A 55 11.92 5.85 -14.94
CA GLN A 55 10.98 6.96 -14.83
C GLN A 55 10.97 7.57 -13.42
N PRO A 56 10.77 8.90 -13.29
CA PRO A 56 10.64 9.55 -11.98
C PRO A 56 9.33 9.15 -11.30
N VAL A 57 9.42 8.74 -10.04
CA VAL A 57 8.32 8.28 -9.20
C VAL A 57 8.37 8.98 -7.86
N LEU A 58 7.19 9.35 -7.34
CA LEU A 58 7.02 9.80 -5.96
C LEU A 58 6.50 8.65 -5.12
N LEU A 59 7.27 8.25 -4.11
CA LEU A 59 6.83 7.34 -3.05
C LEU A 59 6.21 8.17 -1.93
N ALA A 60 5.03 7.79 -1.42
CA ALA A 60 4.30 8.58 -0.43
C ALA A 60 3.73 7.70 0.69
N LYS A 61 4.05 8.06 1.94
CA LYS A 61 3.44 7.53 3.16
C LYS A 61 2.63 8.65 3.81
N PRO A 62 1.28 8.63 3.80
CA PRO A 62 0.46 9.58 4.53
C PRO A 62 0.84 9.62 6.02
N THR A 63 0.91 10.80 6.61
CA THR A 63 1.11 10.98 8.06
C THR A 63 -0.22 11.21 8.79
N THR A 64 -1.34 11.16 8.09
CA THR A 64 -2.68 11.00 8.67
C THR A 64 -2.89 9.56 9.15
N PHE A 65 -3.88 9.33 10.02
CA PHE A 65 -4.30 7.96 10.28
C PHE A 65 -4.88 7.30 9.02
N TYR A 66 -4.87 5.97 9.00
CA TYR A 66 -5.29 5.14 7.87
C TYR A 66 -6.64 5.57 7.29
N ASN A 67 -7.63 5.82 8.15
CA ASN A 67 -8.98 6.20 7.75
C ASN A 67 -9.10 7.63 7.17
N ASP A 68 -8.04 8.44 7.23
CA ASP A 68 -7.98 9.81 6.68
C ASP A 68 -6.94 9.95 5.55
N THR A 69 -6.52 8.84 4.95
CA THR A 69 -5.52 8.78 3.86
C THR A 69 -5.88 9.65 2.66
N GLY A 70 -7.18 9.79 2.35
CA GLY A 70 -7.67 10.56 1.20
C GLY A 70 -7.27 12.04 1.24
N ARG A 71 -7.18 12.63 2.44
CA ARG A 71 -6.73 14.03 2.62
C ARG A 71 -5.28 14.22 2.15
N ALA A 72 -4.39 13.31 2.55
CA ALA A 72 -2.99 13.34 2.11
C ALA A 72 -2.87 13.10 0.61
N ALA A 73 -3.59 12.10 0.09
CA ALA A 73 -3.58 11.77 -1.32
C ALA A 73 -4.04 12.95 -2.18
N ARG A 74 -5.11 13.67 -1.79
CA ARG A 74 -5.60 14.86 -2.49
C ARG A 74 -4.55 15.97 -2.47
N ALA A 75 -3.95 16.27 -1.29
CA ALA A 75 -2.92 17.28 -1.17
C ALA A 75 -1.70 17.00 -2.05
N ILE A 76 -1.27 15.74 -2.12
CA ILE A 76 -0.14 15.31 -2.96
C ILE A 76 -0.49 15.48 -4.45
N MET A 77 -1.65 15.01 -4.89
CA MET A 77 -2.07 15.11 -6.29
C MET A 77 -2.20 16.57 -6.75
N ASP A 78 -2.77 17.44 -5.90
CA ASP A 78 -2.92 18.86 -6.20
C ASP A 78 -1.58 19.58 -6.30
N PHE A 79 -0.64 19.24 -5.42
CA PHE A 79 0.69 19.85 -5.42
C PHE A 79 1.52 19.44 -6.64
N TYR A 80 1.55 18.14 -6.95
CA TYR A 80 2.34 17.61 -8.05
C TYR A 80 1.63 17.62 -9.41
N LYS A 81 0.35 18.01 -9.45
CA LYS A 81 -0.49 18.06 -10.66
C LYS A 81 -0.55 16.72 -11.40
N VAL A 82 -0.69 15.63 -10.65
CA VAL A 82 -0.71 14.27 -11.18
C VAL A 82 -2.16 13.82 -11.42
N SER A 83 -2.39 13.13 -12.54
CA SER A 83 -3.70 12.56 -12.85
C SER A 83 -4.00 11.31 -12.02
N LEU A 84 -5.28 10.99 -11.86
CA LEU A 84 -5.71 9.84 -11.06
C LEU A 84 -5.19 8.51 -11.61
N ASN A 85 -5.05 8.38 -12.92
CA ASN A 85 -4.50 7.18 -13.60
C ASN A 85 -3.01 6.95 -13.32
N ASP A 86 -2.30 7.97 -12.83
CA ASP A 86 -0.90 7.89 -12.46
C ASP A 86 -0.68 7.62 -10.95
N VAL A 87 -1.75 7.22 -10.25
CA VAL A 87 -1.70 6.87 -8.82
C VAL A 87 -1.91 5.37 -8.63
N LEU A 88 -0.96 4.73 -7.94
CA LEU A 88 -1.08 3.37 -7.42
C LEU A 88 -1.16 3.43 -5.89
N VAL A 89 -2.17 2.80 -5.30
CA VAL A 89 -2.33 2.66 -3.85
C VAL A 89 -2.01 1.24 -3.42
N ILE A 90 -1.08 1.08 -2.49
CA ILE A 90 -0.75 -0.20 -1.85
C ILE A 90 -1.45 -0.26 -0.49
N HIS A 91 -2.25 -1.31 -0.26
CA HIS A 91 -2.99 -1.45 1.01
C HIS A 91 -3.22 -2.91 1.40
N ASP A 92 -3.51 -3.13 2.68
CA ASP A 92 -3.94 -4.41 3.20
C ASP A 92 -5.37 -4.76 2.78
N GLU A 93 -5.66 -6.06 2.66
CA GLU A 93 -6.97 -6.55 2.24
C GLU A 93 -7.44 -7.74 3.10
N LEU A 94 -8.47 -7.50 3.90
CA LEU A 94 -9.06 -8.50 4.79
C LEU A 94 -9.78 -9.65 4.07
N ALA A 95 -10.27 -9.43 2.86
CA ALA A 95 -10.98 -10.45 2.09
C ALA A 95 -10.03 -11.42 1.34
N LEU A 96 -8.72 -11.13 1.33
CA LEU A 96 -7.71 -11.98 0.68
C LEU A 96 -6.87 -12.70 1.73
N ALA A 97 -6.65 -13.99 1.52
CA ALA A 97 -5.73 -14.77 2.35
C ALA A 97 -4.32 -14.18 2.29
N PHE A 98 -3.58 -14.27 3.40
CA PHE A 98 -2.17 -13.88 3.45
C PHE A 98 -1.37 -14.60 2.34
N GLY A 99 -0.53 -13.86 1.63
CA GLY A 99 0.20 -14.37 0.48
C GLY A 99 -0.52 -14.27 -0.87
N ILE A 100 -1.74 -13.70 -0.91
CA ILE A 100 -2.41 -13.33 -2.17
C ILE A 100 -2.23 -11.84 -2.41
N ILE A 101 -1.80 -11.45 -3.60
CA ILE A 101 -1.76 -10.07 -4.07
C ILE A 101 -2.75 -9.93 -5.22
N ARG A 102 -3.54 -8.85 -5.21
CA ARG A 102 -4.52 -8.57 -6.25
C ARG A 102 -4.44 -7.12 -6.71
N VAL A 103 -4.37 -6.92 -8.02
CA VAL A 103 -4.41 -5.59 -8.66
C VAL A 103 -5.80 -5.33 -9.22
N ARG A 104 -6.30 -4.11 -9.04
CA ARG A 104 -7.54 -3.58 -9.65
C ARG A 104 -7.37 -2.10 -9.97
N HIS A 105 -7.86 -1.68 -11.14
CA HIS A 105 -7.81 -0.29 -11.60
C HIS A 105 -9.04 0.54 -11.18
N SER A 106 -10.01 -0.08 -10.53
CA SER A 106 -11.22 0.59 -10.02
C SER A 106 -11.92 -0.29 -8.97
N GLY A 107 -13.03 0.19 -8.43
CA GLY A 107 -13.95 -0.61 -7.60
C GLY A 107 -14.27 0.01 -6.24
N SER A 108 -15.25 -0.59 -5.55
CA SER A 108 -15.71 -0.17 -4.22
C SER A 108 -14.62 -0.28 -3.15
N ASP A 109 -14.88 0.29 -1.99
CA ASP A 109 -14.00 0.22 -0.83
C ASP A 109 -14.01 -1.14 -0.12
N ALA A 110 -15.02 -1.97 -0.37
CA ALA A 110 -15.20 -3.30 0.24
C ALA A 110 -15.11 -3.27 1.79
N GLY A 111 -15.53 -2.16 2.42
CA GLY A 111 -15.48 -1.97 3.87
C GLY A 111 -14.12 -1.46 4.41
N ASN A 112 -13.12 -1.22 3.55
CA ASN A 112 -11.86 -0.62 3.97
C ASN A 112 -12.04 0.91 4.09
N ASN A 113 -11.99 1.42 5.34
CA ASN A 113 -12.23 2.85 5.61
C ASN A 113 -11.16 3.77 4.99
N GLY A 114 -9.93 3.32 4.83
CA GLY A 114 -8.89 4.08 4.13
C GLY A 114 -9.19 4.21 2.64
N ILE A 115 -9.65 3.14 2.00
CA ILE A 115 -10.12 3.18 0.61
C ILE A 115 -11.38 4.03 0.46
N LYS A 116 -12.31 3.96 1.43
CA LYS A 116 -13.48 4.84 1.47
C LYS A 116 -13.06 6.32 1.53
N SER A 117 -12.07 6.66 2.36
CA SER A 117 -11.49 7.99 2.43
C SER A 117 -10.86 8.41 1.09
N LEU A 118 -10.06 7.54 0.46
CA LEU A 118 -9.47 7.80 -0.85
C LEU A 118 -10.55 8.03 -1.91
N ASN A 119 -11.56 7.16 -2.00
CA ASN A 119 -12.66 7.28 -2.95
C ASN A 119 -13.44 8.59 -2.78
N GLY A 120 -13.65 9.04 -1.53
CA GLY A 120 -14.32 10.30 -1.23
C GLY A 120 -13.54 11.54 -1.67
N HIS A 121 -12.22 11.49 -1.67
CA HIS A 121 -11.36 12.62 -2.05
C HIS A 121 -10.91 12.59 -3.52
N LEU A 122 -10.76 11.42 -4.11
CA LEU A 122 -10.14 11.24 -5.43
C LEU A 122 -11.09 10.69 -6.50
N GLY A 123 -12.18 10.02 -6.10
CA GLY A 123 -12.94 9.12 -6.98
C GLY A 123 -12.33 7.72 -7.03
N GLN A 124 -12.82 6.85 -7.92
CA GLN A 124 -12.50 5.40 -7.91
C GLN A 124 -11.53 4.95 -9.03
N GLY A 125 -11.00 5.86 -9.85
CA GLY A 125 -10.23 5.53 -11.06
C GLY A 125 -8.72 5.38 -10.86
N TYR A 126 -8.23 5.06 -9.66
CA TYR A 126 -6.81 4.80 -9.40
C TYR A 126 -6.52 3.30 -9.29
N ALA A 127 -5.27 2.92 -9.60
CA ALA A 127 -4.83 1.54 -9.45
C ALA A 127 -4.63 1.18 -7.97
N ARG A 128 -5.02 -0.05 -7.59
CA ARG A 128 -4.89 -0.59 -6.23
C ARG A 128 -4.14 -1.91 -6.24
N LEU A 129 -3.09 -2.01 -5.43
CA LEU A 129 -2.38 -3.22 -5.13
C LEU A 129 -2.82 -3.68 -3.73
N ARG A 130 -3.64 -4.72 -3.69
CA ARG A 130 -4.30 -5.24 -2.50
C ARG A 130 -3.50 -6.42 -1.98
N ILE A 131 -2.90 -6.29 -0.80
CA ILE A 131 -2.10 -7.34 -0.16
C ILE A 131 -2.98 -8.07 0.84
N GLY A 132 -3.23 -9.35 0.62
CA GLY A 132 -4.03 -10.19 1.51
C GLY A 132 -3.38 -10.33 2.87
N ILE A 133 -4.18 -10.15 3.92
CA ILE A 133 -3.76 -10.30 5.32
C ILE A 133 -4.61 -11.30 6.11
N HIS A 134 -5.65 -11.90 5.49
CA HIS A 134 -6.55 -12.81 6.19
C HIS A 134 -5.83 -14.05 6.71
N SER A 135 -6.10 -14.41 7.97
CA SER A 135 -5.72 -15.67 8.59
C SER A 135 -6.85 -16.15 9.52
N PRO A 136 -6.87 -17.43 9.95
CA PRO A 136 -7.87 -17.95 10.88
C PRO A 136 -7.98 -17.17 12.20
N LEU A 137 -6.90 -16.50 12.61
CA LEU A 137 -6.85 -15.67 13.81
C LEU A 137 -7.89 -14.53 13.81
N ARG A 138 -8.24 -14.00 12.63
CA ARG A 138 -9.22 -12.92 12.45
C ARG A 138 -10.58 -13.26 13.12
N ARG A 139 -11.04 -14.51 12.98
CA ARG A 139 -12.32 -14.96 13.54
C ARG A 139 -12.40 -14.84 15.06
N ARG A 140 -11.25 -14.87 15.76
CA ARG A 140 -11.16 -14.84 17.23
C ARG A 140 -11.06 -13.44 17.80
N MET A 141 -10.67 -12.44 17.00
CA MET A 141 -10.36 -11.08 17.50
C MET A 141 -11.27 -9.99 16.95
N GLY A 142 -11.92 -10.22 15.81
CA GLY A 142 -12.59 -9.18 15.03
C GLY A 142 -11.63 -8.33 14.20
N ASP A 143 -12.17 -7.65 13.19
CA ASP A 143 -11.38 -6.97 12.15
C ASP A 143 -10.48 -5.85 12.68
N ALA A 144 -11.02 -4.97 13.53
CA ALA A 144 -10.29 -3.82 14.05
C ALA A 144 -9.05 -4.22 14.88
N ALA A 145 -9.19 -5.21 15.77
CA ALA A 145 -8.08 -5.72 16.55
C ALA A 145 -7.08 -6.51 15.67
N PHE A 146 -7.60 -7.26 14.68
CA PHE A 146 -6.78 -8.09 13.81
C PHE A 146 -5.84 -7.26 12.93
N VAL A 147 -6.30 -6.17 12.29
CA VAL A 147 -5.45 -5.35 11.43
C VAL A 147 -4.34 -4.63 12.21
N LEU A 148 -4.56 -4.34 13.49
CA LEU A 148 -3.56 -3.72 14.37
C LEU A 148 -2.61 -4.73 15.02
N LYS A 149 -2.84 -6.04 14.83
CA LYS A 149 -1.92 -7.06 15.34
C LYS A 149 -0.68 -7.15 14.46
N PRO A 150 0.54 -7.25 15.04
CA PRO A 150 1.74 -7.51 14.28
C PRO A 150 1.65 -8.81 13.46
N LEU A 151 2.35 -8.86 12.33
CA LEU A 151 2.59 -10.07 11.59
C LEU A 151 3.39 -11.06 12.46
N SER A 152 3.08 -12.37 12.40
CA SER A 152 3.87 -13.40 13.04
C SER A 152 5.28 -13.50 12.41
N GLN A 153 6.19 -14.21 13.05
CA GLN A 153 7.55 -14.38 12.51
C GLN A 153 7.53 -15.01 11.10
N ALA A 154 6.73 -16.07 10.90
CA ALA A 154 6.58 -16.71 9.59
C ALA A 154 5.97 -15.76 8.54
N GLU A 155 4.98 -14.94 8.92
CA GLU A 155 4.41 -13.93 8.03
C GLU A 155 5.41 -12.80 7.72
N GLN A 156 6.25 -12.38 8.67
CA GLN A 156 7.34 -11.41 8.43
C GLN A 156 8.40 -11.96 7.46
N GLU A 157 8.77 -13.22 7.61
CA GLU A 157 9.70 -13.87 6.70
C GLU A 157 9.11 -13.97 5.28
N ALA A 158 7.86 -14.40 5.15
CA ALA A 158 7.15 -14.45 3.88
C ALA A 158 6.93 -13.04 3.27
N LEU A 159 6.73 -12.00 4.09
CA LEU A 159 6.69 -10.62 3.63
C LEU A 159 8.01 -10.26 2.93
N GLY A 160 9.15 -10.55 3.56
CA GLY A 160 10.48 -10.23 3.01
C GLY A 160 10.83 -11.05 1.76
N THR A 161 10.54 -12.35 1.76
CA THR A 161 11.01 -13.30 0.73
C THR A 161 10.08 -13.45 -0.47
N ALA A 162 8.78 -13.13 -0.30
CA ALA A 162 7.78 -13.34 -1.35
C ALA A 162 6.92 -12.11 -1.67
N ILE A 163 6.33 -11.46 -0.65
CA ILE A 163 5.35 -10.40 -0.87
C ILE A 163 6.03 -9.11 -1.36
N ILE A 164 7.13 -8.68 -0.72
CA ILE A 164 7.86 -7.47 -1.14
C ILE A 164 8.40 -7.62 -2.55
N PRO A 165 9.11 -8.71 -2.95
CA PRO A 165 9.56 -8.87 -4.33
C PRO A 165 8.43 -8.83 -5.35
N ALA A 166 7.31 -9.52 -5.09
CA ALA A 166 6.16 -9.51 -5.98
C ALA A 166 5.48 -8.13 -6.07
N THR A 167 5.40 -7.40 -4.94
CA THR A 167 4.88 -6.02 -4.91
C THR A 167 5.77 -5.09 -5.72
N THR A 168 7.09 -5.20 -5.58
CA THR A 168 8.08 -4.41 -6.35
C THR A 168 7.90 -4.63 -7.84
N ALA A 169 7.81 -5.87 -8.31
CA ALA A 169 7.59 -6.21 -9.71
C ALA A 169 6.29 -5.60 -10.27
N LEU A 170 5.20 -5.61 -9.48
CA LEU A 170 3.93 -4.98 -9.89
C LEU A 170 4.02 -3.45 -9.91
N VAL A 171 4.78 -2.84 -9.01
CA VAL A 171 5.06 -1.39 -9.06
C VAL A 171 5.85 -1.03 -10.31
N GLU A 172 6.86 -1.82 -10.68
CA GLU A 172 7.62 -1.61 -11.92
C GLU A 172 6.72 -1.70 -13.16
N GLN A 173 5.80 -2.69 -13.22
CA GLN A 173 4.81 -2.79 -14.29
C GLN A 173 3.88 -1.57 -14.33
N PHE A 174 3.44 -1.06 -13.16
CA PHE A 174 2.64 0.17 -13.11
C PHE A 174 3.41 1.36 -13.66
N VAL A 175 4.66 1.51 -13.28
CA VAL A 175 5.52 2.61 -13.77
C VAL A 175 5.75 2.51 -15.27
N ALA A 176 5.98 1.30 -15.79
CA ALA A 176 6.14 1.02 -17.21
C ALA A 176 4.84 1.12 -18.02
N GLY A 177 3.68 1.22 -17.36
CA GLY A 177 2.38 1.27 -18.05
C GLY A 177 1.88 -0.09 -18.55
N THR A 178 2.40 -1.18 -18.03
CA THR A 178 2.04 -2.57 -18.42
C THR A 178 1.26 -3.33 -17.36
N LEU A 179 0.93 -2.67 -16.23
CA LEU A 179 0.16 -3.29 -15.15
C LEU A 179 -1.27 -3.57 -15.59
N ASN A 180 -1.72 -4.81 -15.41
CA ASN A 180 -3.09 -5.24 -15.67
C ASN A 180 -3.76 -5.74 -14.38
N ASP A 181 -5.09 -5.81 -14.39
CA ASP A 181 -5.85 -6.49 -13.35
C ASP A 181 -5.38 -7.93 -13.22
N THR A 182 -4.95 -8.31 -12.02
CA THR A 182 -4.42 -9.66 -11.76
C THR A 182 -4.74 -10.13 -10.35
N SER A 183 -4.59 -11.42 -10.12
CA SER A 183 -4.62 -12.02 -8.78
C SER A 183 -3.63 -13.16 -8.76
N GLN A 184 -2.63 -13.07 -7.90
CA GLN A 184 -1.57 -14.08 -7.81
C GLN A 184 -1.37 -14.52 -6.34
N ARG A 185 -1.06 -15.80 -6.16
CA ARG A 185 -0.61 -16.34 -4.88
C ARG A 185 0.91 -16.41 -4.90
N VAL A 186 1.54 -15.64 -4.02
CA VAL A 186 3.01 -15.57 -3.90
C VAL A 186 3.54 -16.34 -2.70
N TYR A 187 2.64 -16.67 -1.76
CA TYR A 187 2.97 -17.45 -0.59
C TYR A 187 1.77 -18.28 -0.13
N THR A 188 2.02 -19.48 0.39
CA THR A 188 1.02 -20.33 1.04
C THR A 188 1.47 -20.56 2.47
N THR A 189 0.65 -20.18 3.44
CA THR A 189 0.91 -20.45 4.85
C THR A 189 1.01 -21.99 5.04
N PRO A 190 2.08 -22.52 5.63
CA PRO A 190 2.13 -23.93 6.01
C PRO A 190 0.94 -24.29 6.90
N VAL A 191 0.39 -25.48 6.70
CA VAL A 191 -0.74 -26.04 7.47
C VAL A 191 -0.27 -26.45 8.85
#